data_97e304d6820ae93847459e17b2bca0d6
#
_entry.id   97e304d6820ae93847459e17b2bca0d6
#
_cell.length_a   1.000
_cell.length_b   1.000
_cell.length_c   1.000
_cell.angle_alpha   90.00
_cell.angle_beta   90.00
_cell.angle_gamma   90.00
#
_symmetry.space_group_name_H-M   'P 1'
#
loop_
_entity.id
_entity.type
_entity.pdbx_description
1 polymer ?
#
loop_
_entity_poly.entity_id
_entity_poly.type
_entity_poly.pdbx_seq_one_letter_code
_entity_poly.pdbx_strand_id
1 'polypeptide(L)'
;MKAKGLILFDIDGVIRDCSKSYMLATKKTVYSFCGWEPSYVDIDNLKNEGIWNNDWDLSLELIKRFTKEHNLSTVPPLREEIIKCFGKLYFGCCPSEDYSKWSGFIKNEKILVNKDLFQTLTNNQILWGFVSGAEVPSAKYVLENKLNLKNPPLIAMGDAPDKPNPEGFINLAQKLLNYKLGAKS
;
A
#
# COMPACT_ATOMS: atom_id res chain seq x y z
N MET A 1 -30.91 11.80 -0.29
CA MET A 1 -30.70 11.84 -1.77
C MET A 1 -30.08 10.52 -2.22
N LYS A 2 -30.53 9.94 -3.34
CA LYS A 2 -30.02 8.67 -3.89
C LYS A 2 -28.60 8.90 -4.46
N ALA A 3 -27.65 8.01 -4.17
CA ALA A 3 -26.33 8.07 -4.78
C ALA A 3 -26.43 7.83 -6.29
N LYS A 4 -25.68 8.62 -7.09
CA LYS A 4 -25.62 8.50 -8.55
C LYS A 4 -24.58 7.47 -9.00
N GLY A 5 -23.62 7.17 -8.16
CA GLY A 5 -22.55 6.22 -8.46
C GLY A 5 -21.67 5.94 -7.25
N LEU A 6 -20.76 4.98 -7.40
CA LEU A 6 -19.75 4.60 -6.43
C LEU A 6 -18.41 4.42 -7.14
N ILE A 7 -17.35 4.99 -6.59
CA ILE A 7 -15.97 4.81 -7.05
C ILE A 7 -15.14 4.31 -5.88
N LEU A 8 -14.45 3.19 -6.05
CA LEU A 8 -13.49 2.65 -5.11
C LEU A 8 -12.09 2.76 -5.72
N PHE A 9 -11.20 3.45 -5.01
CA PHE A 9 -9.84 3.73 -5.44
C PHE A 9 -8.86 2.74 -4.81
N ASP A 10 -7.88 2.32 -5.57
CA ASP A 10 -6.61 1.87 -4.98
C ASP A 10 -5.82 3.09 -4.48
N ILE A 11 -4.80 2.87 -3.65
CA ILE A 11 -3.95 3.94 -3.13
C ILE A 11 -2.62 3.98 -3.90
N ASP A 12 -1.91 2.86 -3.97
CA ASP A 12 -0.56 2.79 -4.52
C ASP A 12 -0.58 2.87 -6.05
N GLY A 13 0.14 3.84 -6.61
CA GLY A 13 0.12 4.13 -8.04
C GLY A 13 -1.12 4.86 -8.56
N VAL A 14 -2.14 5.08 -7.71
CA VAL A 14 -3.40 5.79 -8.08
C VAL A 14 -3.53 7.10 -7.31
N ILE A 15 -3.40 7.06 -6.00
CA ILE A 15 -3.49 8.24 -5.12
C ILE A 15 -2.10 8.80 -4.82
N ARG A 16 -1.10 7.91 -4.68
CA ARG A 16 0.30 8.28 -4.45
C ARG A 16 1.26 7.55 -5.38
N ASP A 17 2.37 8.21 -5.67
CA ASP A 17 3.52 7.61 -6.36
C ASP A 17 4.43 6.93 -5.33
N CYS A 18 4.54 5.61 -5.42
CA CYS A 18 5.36 4.76 -4.56
C CYS A 18 6.74 4.43 -5.13
N SER A 19 7.10 4.93 -6.31
CA SER A 19 8.35 4.59 -6.99
C SER A 19 9.61 4.95 -6.18
N LYS A 20 9.53 6.02 -5.39
CA LYS A 20 10.62 6.50 -4.51
C LYS A 20 10.41 6.17 -3.03
N SER A 21 9.50 5.29 -2.71
CA SER A 21 9.20 4.85 -1.35
C SER A 21 9.17 3.33 -1.24
N TYR A 22 8.04 2.68 -1.51
CA TYR A 22 7.88 1.22 -1.42
C TYR A 22 8.87 0.47 -2.30
N MET A 23 8.97 0.83 -3.59
CA MET A 23 9.89 0.16 -4.51
C MET A 23 11.34 0.36 -4.10
N LEU A 24 11.69 1.56 -3.60
CA LEU A 24 13.03 1.81 -3.07
C LEU A 24 13.29 1.04 -1.77
N ALA A 25 12.31 0.93 -0.87
CA ALA A 25 12.42 0.11 0.34
C ALA A 25 12.64 -1.36 -0.01
N THR A 26 11.88 -1.91 -0.97
CA THR A 26 12.08 -3.28 -1.49
C THR A 26 13.52 -3.48 -1.98
N LYS A 27 14.01 -2.62 -2.88
CA LYS A 27 15.38 -2.70 -3.42
C LYS A 27 16.43 -2.68 -2.31
N LYS A 28 16.33 -1.73 -1.37
CA LYS A 28 17.29 -1.59 -0.27
C LYS A 28 17.18 -2.69 0.77
N THR A 29 16.00 -3.26 0.97
CA THR A 29 15.82 -4.45 1.80
C THR A 29 16.56 -5.64 1.19
N VAL A 30 16.35 -5.94 -0.08
CA VAL A 30 17.06 -7.03 -0.78
C VAL A 30 18.57 -6.81 -0.69
N TYR A 31 19.04 -5.59 -1.00
CA TYR A 31 20.46 -5.26 -0.91
C TYR A 31 21.06 -5.52 0.49
N SER A 32 20.32 -5.19 1.54
CA SER A 32 20.78 -5.36 2.92
C SER A 32 21.06 -6.82 3.30
N PHE A 33 20.38 -7.77 2.64
CA PHE A 33 20.53 -9.21 2.97
C PHE A 33 21.44 -9.99 2.03
N CYS A 34 21.58 -9.59 0.78
CA CYS A 34 22.39 -10.34 -0.19
C CYS A 34 23.39 -9.49 -0.99
N GLY A 35 23.51 -8.19 -0.73
CA GLY A 35 24.44 -7.29 -1.41
C GLY A 35 24.07 -6.96 -2.84
N TRP A 36 22.98 -7.53 -3.37
CA TRP A 36 22.45 -7.22 -4.69
C TRP A 36 21.26 -6.28 -4.61
N GLU A 37 21.27 -5.23 -5.43
CA GLU A 37 20.15 -4.31 -5.54
C GLU A 37 19.37 -4.61 -6.82
N PRO A 38 18.12 -5.16 -6.72
CA PRO A 38 17.32 -5.47 -7.90
C PRO A 38 16.95 -4.21 -8.68
N SER A 39 16.85 -4.31 -9.99
CA SER A 39 16.28 -3.27 -10.84
C SER A 39 14.75 -3.19 -10.68
N TYR A 40 14.12 -2.13 -11.18
CA TYR A 40 12.66 -2.07 -11.26
C TYR A 40 12.09 -3.17 -12.16
N VAL A 41 12.82 -3.53 -13.21
CA VAL A 41 12.43 -4.63 -14.12
C VAL A 41 12.41 -5.97 -13.40
N ASP A 42 13.36 -6.24 -12.51
CA ASP A 42 13.39 -7.48 -11.72
C ASP A 42 12.15 -7.58 -10.80
N ILE A 43 11.79 -6.45 -10.16
CA ILE A 43 10.60 -6.34 -9.31
C ILE A 43 9.33 -6.55 -10.14
N ASP A 44 9.21 -5.88 -11.28
CA ASP A 44 8.03 -5.95 -12.15
C ASP A 44 7.87 -7.36 -12.73
N ASN A 45 8.95 -8.00 -13.15
CA ASN A 45 8.94 -9.39 -13.65
C ASN A 45 8.40 -10.34 -12.59
N LEU A 46 8.83 -10.18 -11.34
CA LEU A 46 8.36 -11.03 -10.26
C LEU A 46 6.87 -10.76 -9.92
N LYS A 47 6.44 -9.49 -9.90
CA LYS A 47 5.03 -9.11 -9.72
C LYS A 47 4.13 -9.66 -10.83
N ASN A 48 4.62 -9.72 -12.07
CA ASN A 48 3.89 -10.26 -13.21
C ASN A 48 3.61 -11.76 -13.12
N GLU A 49 4.26 -12.50 -12.21
CA GLU A 49 3.89 -13.88 -11.90
C GLU A 49 2.52 -13.97 -11.17
N GLY A 50 2.00 -12.85 -10.67
CA GLY A 50 0.65 -12.73 -10.10
C GLY A 50 0.48 -13.23 -8.65
N ILE A 51 1.53 -13.78 -8.06
CA ILE A 51 1.52 -14.37 -6.70
C ILE A 51 2.33 -13.55 -5.68
N TRP A 52 3.17 -12.62 -6.15
CA TRP A 52 4.07 -11.82 -5.31
C TRP A 52 3.54 -10.38 -5.10
N ASN A 53 2.30 -10.27 -4.62
CA ASN A 53 1.65 -8.97 -4.39
C ASN A 53 2.08 -8.31 -3.07
N ASN A 54 2.58 -9.09 -2.11
CA ASN A 54 3.11 -8.58 -0.85
C ASN A 54 4.60 -8.26 -1.00
N ASP A 55 5.01 -7.02 -0.74
CA ASP A 55 6.38 -6.55 -0.98
C ASP A 55 7.42 -7.23 -0.05
N TRP A 56 7.02 -7.72 1.12
CA TRP A 56 7.90 -8.48 2.01
C TRP A 56 8.20 -9.87 1.47
N ASP A 57 7.16 -10.56 0.98
CA ASP A 57 7.28 -11.89 0.39
C ASP A 57 8.02 -11.80 -0.96
N LEU A 58 7.78 -10.74 -1.73
CA LEU A 58 8.50 -10.42 -2.95
C LEU A 58 10.00 -10.18 -2.64
N SER A 59 10.32 -9.39 -1.61
CA SER A 59 11.71 -9.15 -1.20
C SER A 59 12.43 -10.45 -0.82
N LEU A 60 11.76 -11.30 -0.05
CA LEU A 60 12.29 -12.61 0.35
C LEU A 60 12.54 -13.52 -0.87
N GLU A 61 11.62 -13.54 -1.82
CA GLU A 61 11.74 -14.35 -3.03
C GLU A 61 12.89 -13.84 -3.94
N LEU A 62 13.04 -12.54 -4.10
CA LEU A 62 14.17 -11.94 -4.82
C LEU A 62 15.51 -12.37 -4.22
N ILE A 63 15.63 -12.33 -2.89
CA ILE A 63 16.83 -12.79 -2.18
C ILE A 63 17.08 -14.27 -2.45
N LYS A 64 16.05 -15.12 -2.35
CA LYS A 64 16.17 -16.58 -2.57
C LYS A 64 16.62 -16.90 -4.00
N ARG A 65 16.02 -16.25 -5.00
CA ARG A 65 16.38 -16.47 -6.41
C ARG A 65 17.81 -16.05 -6.68
N PHE A 66 18.20 -14.85 -6.23
CA PHE A 66 19.56 -14.34 -6.40
C PHE A 66 20.61 -15.24 -5.73
N THR A 67 20.38 -15.64 -4.47
CA THR A 67 21.34 -16.50 -3.75
C THR A 67 21.47 -17.88 -4.36
N LYS A 68 20.38 -18.45 -4.87
CA LYS A 68 20.38 -19.73 -5.59
C LYS A 68 21.11 -19.64 -6.91
N GLU A 69 20.85 -18.62 -7.73
CA GLU A 69 21.46 -18.42 -9.03
C GLU A 69 22.99 -18.25 -8.93
N HIS A 70 23.45 -17.55 -7.90
CA HIS A 70 24.87 -17.27 -7.67
C HIS A 70 25.56 -18.29 -6.75
N ASN A 71 24.86 -19.40 -6.39
CA ASN A 71 25.39 -20.46 -5.51
C ASN A 71 25.95 -19.90 -4.18
N LEU A 72 25.32 -18.87 -3.63
CA LEU A 72 25.73 -18.29 -2.35
C LEU A 72 25.29 -19.18 -1.19
N SER A 73 26.23 -19.51 -0.29
CA SER A 73 25.95 -20.34 0.90
C SER A 73 25.26 -19.57 2.03
N THR A 74 24.49 -18.54 1.71
CA THR A 74 23.75 -17.72 2.68
C THR A 74 22.39 -18.32 2.99
N VAL A 75 22.05 -18.41 4.27
CA VAL A 75 20.69 -18.77 4.70
C VAL A 75 19.75 -17.60 4.41
N PRO A 76 18.62 -17.82 3.70
CA PRO A 76 17.65 -16.77 3.51
C PRO A 76 17.15 -16.20 4.83
N PRO A 77 16.90 -14.89 4.94
CA PRO A 77 16.38 -14.29 6.16
C PRO A 77 14.97 -14.79 6.51
N LEU A 78 14.61 -14.68 7.78
CA LEU A 78 13.23 -14.90 8.21
C LEU A 78 12.35 -13.75 7.70
N ARG A 79 11.06 -14.04 7.50
CA ARG A 79 10.09 -13.05 7.04
C ARG A 79 10.00 -11.83 7.97
N GLU A 80 10.09 -12.05 9.28
CA GLU A 80 10.08 -10.99 10.30
C GLU A 80 11.30 -10.06 10.18
N GLU A 81 12.45 -10.58 9.76
CA GLU A 81 13.66 -9.76 9.54
C GLU A 81 13.45 -8.85 8.30
N ILE A 82 12.82 -9.38 7.25
CA ILE A 82 12.42 -8.59 6.07
C ILE A 82 11.48 -7.47 6.48
N ILE A 83 10.40 -7.78 7.21
CA ILE A 83 9.41 -6.79 7.68
C ILE A 83 10.09 -5.69 8.49
N LYS A 84 10.96 -6.06 9.42
CA LYS A 84 11.70 -5.10 10.27
C LYS A 84 12.64 -4.21 9.45
N CYS A 85 13.39 -4.79 8.52
CA CYS A 85 14.33 -4.05 7.67
C CYS A 85 13.55 -3.08 6.75
N PHE A 86 12.52 -3.58 6.08
CA PHE A 86 11.65 -2.81 5.21
C PHE A 86 10.99 -1.65 5.98
N GLY A 87 10.38 -1.93 7.13
CA GLY A 87 9.72 -0.92 7.96
C GLY A 87 10.68 0.19 8.40
N LYS A 88 11.90 -0.16 8.80
CA LYS A 88 12.95 0.81 9.15
C LYS A 88 13.32 1.72 7.96
N LEU A 89 13.42 1.17 6.77
CA LEU A 89 13.72 1.95 5.56
C LEU A 89 12.52 2.81 5.12
N TYR A 90 11.33 2.24 5.15
CA TYR A 90 10.13 2.87 4.66
C TYR A 90 9.60 3.96 5.61
N PHE A 91 9.45 3.68 6.91
CA PHE A 91 8.99 4.64 7.90
C PHE A 91 10.13 5.46 8.53
N GLY A 92 11.33 4.88 8.65
CA GLY A 92 12.46 5.47 9.37
C GLY A 92 12.40 5.29 10.89
N CYS A 93 11.28 4.78 11.41
CA CYS A 93 11.02 4.49 12.83
C CYS A 93 9.90 3.45 12.95
N CYS A 94 9.34 3.25 14.15
CA CYS A 94 8.18 2.40 14.35
C CYS A 94 6.93 2.98 13.65
N PRO A 95 6.17 2.18 12.89
CA PRO A 95 4.95 2.64 12.20
C PRO A 95 3.85 3.17 13.12
N SER A 96 3.84 2.77 14.39
CA SER A 96 2.87 3.23 15.40
C SER A 96 3.19 4.61 15.99
N GLU A 97 4.37 5.18 15.66
CA GLU A 97 4.73 6.50 16.13
C GLU A 97 4.03 7.61 15.34
N ASP A 98 4.02 8.81 15.92
CA ASP A 98 3.51 10.02 15.28
C ASP A 98 4.18 10.23 13.91
N TYR A 99 3.38 10.58 12.91
CA TYR A 99 3.83 10.85 11.54
C TYR A 99 4.94 11.92 11.45
N SER A 100 5.02 12.83 12.42
CA SER A 100 6.09 13.83 12.49
C SER A 100 7.48 13.22 12.70
N LYS A 101 7.55 12.04 13.32
CA LYS A 101 8.79 11.28 13.57
C LYS A 101 9.22 10.43 12.39
N TRP A 102 8.34 10.22 11.42
CA TRP A 102 8.68 9.44 10.24
C TRP A 102 9.73 10.15 9.39
N SER A 103 10.84 9.48 9.12
CA SER A 103 11.98 10.01 8.36
C SER A 103 12.40 9.13 7.20
N GLY A 104 11.71 8.00 7.00
CA GLY A 104 11.99 7.04 5.94
C GLY A 104 11.50 7.45 4.56
N PHE A 105 11.58 6.51 3.61
CA PHE A 105 11.26 6.77 2.20
C PHE A 105 9.81 7.20 1.96
N ILE A 106 8.88 6.91 2.86
CA ILE A 106 7.48 7.36 2.79
C ILE A 106 7.35 8.89 2.62
N LYS A 107 8.33 9.65 3.09
CA LYS A 107 8.37 11.11 2.91
C LYS A 107 8.50 11.52 1.44
N ASN A 108 9.05 10.66 0.59
CA ASN A 108 9.28 10.93 -0.84
C ASN A 108 8.02 10.75 -1.70
N GLU A 109 6.94 10.23 -1.12
CA GLU A 109 5.70 9.98 -1.83
C GLU A 109 5.03 11.26 -2.29
N LYS A 110 4.67 11.31 -3.55
CA LYS A 110 3.93 12.40 -4.16
C LYS A 110 2.47 12.03 -4.32
N ILE A 111 1.59 12.99 -4.06
CA ILE A 111 0.16 12.81 -4.33
C ILE A 111 -0.10 13.02 -5.81
N LEU A 112 -0.82 12.07 -6.42
CA LEU A 112 -1.14 12.04 -7.86
C LEU A 112 -2.50 12.66 -8.19
N VAL A 113 -3.34 12.91 -7.18
CA VAL A 113 -4.70 13.42 -7.36
C VAL A 113 -4.83 14.85 -6.82
N ASN A 114 -5.77 15.60 -7.38
CA ASN A 114 -6.14 16.90 -6.82
C ASN A 114 -6.92 16.69 -5.50
N LYS A 115 -6.60 17.48 -4.49
CA LYS A 115 -7.28 17.45 -3.18
C LYS A 115 -8.79 17.68 -3.29
N ASP A 116 -9.23 18.44 -4.27
CA ASP A 116 -10.66 18.77 -4.49
C ASP A 116 -11.45 17.63 -5.12
N LEU A 117 -10.79 16.57 -5.61
CA LEU A 117 -11.43 15.43 -6.25
C LEU A 117 -12.55 14.85 -5.38
N PHE A 118 -12.25 14.55 -4.13
CA PHE A 118 -13.20 13.89 -3.22
C PHE A 118 -14.37 14.80 -2.84
N GLN A 119 -14.14 16.10 -2.71
CA GLN A 119 -15.22 17.08 -2.52
C GLN A 119 -16.11 17.17 -3.77
N THR A 120 -15.51 17.15 -4.94
CA THR A 120 -16.23 17.15 -6.23
C THR A 120 -17.10 15.91 -6.37
N LEU A 121 -16.58 14.73 -6.06
CA LEU A 121 -17.34 13.47 -6.04
C LEU A 121 -18.54 13.56 -5.09
N THR A 122 -18.30 14.03 -3.88
CA THR A 122 -19.35 14.20 -2.85
C THR A 122 -20.45 15.16 -3.32
N ASN A 123 -20.08 16.31 -3.87
CA ASN A 123 -21.02 17.32 -4.39
C ASN A 123 -21.87 16.77 -5.54
N ASN A 124 -21.31 15.87 -6.35
CA ASN A 124 -22.02 15.19 -7.44
C ASN A 124 -22.78 13.93 -7.00
N GLN A 125 -22.89 13.66 -5.68
CA GLN A 125 -23.57 12.50 -5.11
C GLN A 125 -22.94 11.16 -5.51
N ILE A 126 -21.64 11.15 -5.77
CA ILE A 126 -20.85 9.94 -6.02
C ILE A 126 -20.25 9.50 -4.67
N LEU A 127 -20.52 8.26 -4.28
CA LEU A 127 -19.87 7.62 -3.15
C LEU A 127 -18.44 7.26 -3.53
N TRP A 128 -17.54 7.35 -2.57
CA TRP A 128 -16.15 6.96 -2.80
C TRP A 128 -15.53 6.33 -1.54
N GLY A 129 -14.48 5.55 -1.75
CA GLY A 129 -13.71 4.91 -0.69
C GLY A 129 -12.42 4.31 -1.24
N PHE A 130 -11.64 3.69 -0.38
CA PHE A 130 -10.31 3.17 -0.71
C PHE A 130 -10.20 1.69 -0.35
N VAL A 131 -9.60 0.91 -1.25
CA VAL A 131 -9.24 -0.50 -1.01
C VAL A 131 -7.78 -0.68 -1.41
N SER A 132 -6.90 -0.91 -0.44
CA SER A 132 -5.46 -0.94 -0.64
C SER A 132 -4.81 -2.13 0.06
N GLY A 133 -3.75 -2.67 -0.53
CA GLY A 133 -2.84 -3.60 0.12
C GLY A 133 -1.81 -2.93 1.05
N ALA A 134 -1.85 -1.60 1.19
CA ALA A 134 -0.97 -0.88 2.09
C ALA A 134 -1.32 -1.11 3.57
N GLU A 135 -0.31 -1.09 4.44
CA GLU A 135 -0.52 -1.11 5.89
C GLU A 135 -1.36 0.09 6.34
N VAL A 136 -2.22 -0.12 7.34
CA VAL A 136 -3.14 0.91 7.87
C VAL A 136 -2.43 2.24 8.19
N PRO A 137 -1.26 2.28 8.89
CA PRO A 137 -0.59 3.54 9.17
C PRO A 137 -0.18 4.30 7.91
N SER A 138 0.37 3.59 6.92
CA SER A 138 0.81 4.15 5.64
C SER A 138 -0.37 4.71 4.83
N ALA A 139 -1.48 3.95 4.72
CA ALA A 139 -2.68 4.39 4.04
C ALA A 139 -3.29 5.65 4.70
N LYS A 140 -3.42 5.66 6.03
CA LYS A 140 -3.93 6.81 6.78
C LYS A 140 -3.04 8.03 6.65
N TYR A 141 -1.73 7.87 6.68
CA TYR A 141 -0.80 8.98 6.46
C TYR A 141 -1.09 9.71 5.14
N VAL A 142 -1.32 8.97 4.07
CA VAL A 142 -1.65 9.56 2.77
C VAL A 142 -3.02 10.23 2.80
N LEU A 143 -4.03 9.50 3.25
CA LEU A 143 -5.42 9.95 3.16
C LEU A 143 -5.74 11.07 4.15
N GLU A 144 -5.31 10.92 5.40
CA GLU A 144 -5.67 11.87 6.47
C GLU A 144 -4.65 13.01 6.59
N ASN A 145 -3.34 12.72 6.51
CA ASN A 145 -2.31 13.73 6.71
C ASN A 145 -1.96 14.49 5.41
N LYS A 146 -1.77 13.79 4.29
CA LYS A 146 -1.40 14.43 3.01
C LYS A 146 -2.62 15.04 2.28
N LEU A 147 -3.76 14.35 2.26
CA LEU A 147 -4.99 14.79 1.59
C LEU A 147 -5.98 15.49 2.50
N ASN A 148 -5.78 15.49 3.82
CA ASN A 148 -6.68 16.07 4.83
C ASN A 148 -8.11 15.50 4.78
N LEU A 149 -8.27 14.23 4.40
CA LEU A 149 -9.57 13.56 4.42
C LEU A 149 -9.90 13.14 5.86
N LYS A 150 -11.11 13.45 6.32
CA LYS A 150 -11.55 13.09 7.68
C LYS A 150 -12.18 11.70 7.67
N ASN A 151 -11.55 10.73 8.35
CA ASN A 151 -12.03 9.35 8.47
C ASN A 151 -12.54 8.77 7.13
N PRO A 152 -11.72 8.76 6.07
CA PRO A 152 -12.15 8.28 4.77
C PRO A 152 -12.49 6.79 4.83
N PRO A 153 -13.54 6.32 4.12
CA PRO A 153 -13.85 4.90 4.04
C PRO A 153 -12.67 4.13 3.45
N LEU A 154 -12.12 3.20 4.22
CA LEU A 154 -10.89 2.47 3.90
C LEU A 154 -11.04 0.99 4.25
N ILE A 155 -10.56 0.13 3.36
CA ILE A 155 -10.15 -1.25 3.59
C ILE A 155 -8.65 -1.30 3.29
N ALA A 156 -7.84 -1.63 4.29
CA ALA A 156 -6.38 -1.71 4.20
C ALA A 156 -5.89 -3.15 4.40
N MET A 157 -4.58 -3.35 4.39
CA MET A 157 -3.95 -4.66 4.65
C MET A 157 -4.48 -5.27 5.95
N GLY A 158 -4.96 -6.51 5.88
CA GLY A 158 -5.49 -7.27 7.02
C GLY A 158 -6.98 -7.08 7.30
N ASP A 159 -7.67 -6.09 6.67
CA ASP A 159 -9.12 -5.88 6.84
C ASP A 159 -9.96 -6.82 5.94
N ALA A 160 -9.37 -7.36 4.88
CA ALA A 160 -9.97 -8.32 3.95
C ALA A 160 -8.87 -9.17 3.32
N PRO A 161 -9.22 -10.28 2.62
CA PRO A 161 -8.25 -11.04 1.83
C PRO A 161 -7.53 -10.16 0.80
N ASP A 162 -6.25 -10.48 0.56
CA ASP A 162 -5.41 -9.71 -0.37
C ASP A 162 -5.95 -9.76 -1.80
N LYS A 163 -5.71 -8.68 -2.55
CA LYS A 163 -5.96 -8.66 -4.00
C LYS A 163 -5.18 -9.76 -4.71
N PRO A 164 -5.75 -10.44 -5.70
CA PRO A 164 -6.92 -10.07 -6.50
C PRO A 164 -8.29 -10.49 -5.94
N ASN A 165 -8.40 -10.92 -4.68
CA ASN A 165 -9.68 -11.25 -4.08
C ASN A 165 -10.58 -9.99 -4.07
N PRO A 166 -11.83 -10.06 -4.61
CA PRO A 166 -12.71 -8.90 -4.71
C PRO A 166 -13.42 -8.53 -3.40
N GLU A 167 -13.28 -9.33 -2.35
CA GLU A 167 -14.05 -9.20 -1.10
C GLU A 167 -13.91 -7.82 -0.46
N GLY A 168 -12.70 -7.25 -0.41
CA GLY A 168 -12.49 -5.91 0.13
C GLY A 168 -13.31 -4.85 -0.60
N PHE A 169 -13.40 -4.93 -1.93
CA PHE A 169 -14.20 -4.03 -2.76
C PHE A 169 -15.70 -4.22 -2.51
N ILE A 170 -16.16 -5.48 -2.45
CA ILE A 170 -17.57 -5.83 -2.21
C ILE A 170 -18.01 -5.32 -0.83
N ASN A 171 -17.23 -5.60 0.22
CA ASN A 171 -17.51 -5.21 1.59
C ASN A 171 -17.62 -3.69 1.73
N LEU A 172 -16.66 -2.95 1.15
CA LEU A 172 -16.71 -1.50 1.21
C LEU A 172 -17.87 -0.92 0.42
N ALA A 173 -18.15 -1.46 -0.76
CA ALA A 173 -19.31 -1.04 -1.57
C ALA A 173 -20.63 -1.23 -0.82
N GLN A 174 -20.83 -2.38 -0.21
CA GLN A 174 -22.03 -2.68 0.57
C GLN A 174 -22.16 -1.74 1.79
N LYS A 175 -21.06 -1.51 2.52
CA LYS A 175 -21.02 -0.60 3.66
C LYS A 175 -21.43 0.82 3.25
N LEU A 176 -20.89 1.35 2.16
CA LEU A 176 -21.18 2.69 1.67
C LEU A 176 -22.62 2.85 1.15
N LEU A 177 -23.14 1.84 0.48
CA LEU A 177 -24.52 1.83 -0.01
C LEU A 177 -25.53 1.71 1.12
N ASN A 178 -25.29 0.83 2.10
CA ASN A 178 -26.17 0.61 3.26
C ASN A 178 -26.19 1.80 4.21
N TYR A 179 -25.05 2.47 4.45
CA TYR A 179 -24.98 3.67 5.28
C TYR A 179 -25.91 4.78 4.80
N LYS A 180 -26.04 4.95 3.47
CA LYS A 180 -27.00 5.93 2.90
C LYS A 180 -28.47 5.47 2.92
N LEU A 181 -28.72 4.17 3.00
CA LEU A 181 -30.10 3.65 3.12
C LEU A 181 -30.61 3.75 4.57
N GLY A 182 -29.72 3.55 5.57
CA GLY A 182 -30.04 3.64 6.99
C GLY A 182 -30.19 5.07 7.53
N ALA A 183 -29.61 6.08 6.87
CA ALA A 183 -29.75 7.49 7.26
C ALA A 183 -31.10 8.13 6.86
N LYS A 184 -32.08 7.32 6.42
CA LYS A 184 -33.44 7.74 6.04
C LYS A 184 -34.54 7.21 6.96
N SER A 185 -34.17 6.56 8.09
CA SER A 185 -35.14 6.12 9.11
C SER A 185 -35.17 7.04 10.31
#